data_17f21913e9ac893dce5553dc3632f29c
#
_entry.id   17f21913e9ac893dce5553dc3632f29c
#
_cell.length_a   1.000
_cell.length_b   1.000
_cell.length_c   1.000
_cell.angle_alpha   90.00
_cell.angle_beta   90.00
_cell.angle_gamma   90.00
#
_symmetry.space_group_name_H-M   'P 1'
#
loop_
_entity.id
_entity.type
_entity.pdbx_description
1 polymer ?
#
loop_
_entity_poly.entity_id
_entity_poly.type
_entity_poly.pdbx_seq_one_letter_code
_entity_poly.pdbx_strand_id
1 'polypeptide(L)'
;MLRHLLLFGLLATALKSADAVPLPRAHAHNDYEHPRPLLDALDRGFGSVEADIYLIDGRLLVAHDRKDVKPERTLEALYLDPLRERVKRNGGRAHRDGPSVTLLVDVKSEAAPTYAALHAVLQGYAEMLTTFRTSSMEERAVTVIVSGNRAVKEMAAQPVRLAAIDGRRVDLEQNPSPLLVPWVSENWRSVFAWRWEGAMPAGERATLRQWVERAHAQGRKVRFWNTPDRPEAWRILLEAGVDLIGTDDLAGLQEFLLIWERGRPRPPE
;
A
#
# COMPACT_ATOMS: atom_id res chain seq x y z
N MET A 1 4.28 21.91 64.94
CA MET A 1 4.38 20.58 64.24
C MET A 1 3.98 20.81 62.77
N LEU A 2 5.00 21.02 61.92
CA LEU A 2 4.79 21.31 60.50
C LEU A 2 5.01 19.99 59.71
N ARG A 3 3.95 19.42 59.09
CA ARG A 3 4.03 18.22 58.25
C ARG A 3 4.38 18.64 56.83
N HIS A 4 5.58 18.27 56.40
CA HIS A 4 5.99 18.40 55.00
C HIS A 4 5.37 17.28 54.16
N LEU A 5 4.49 17.62 53.26
CA LEU A 5 3.98 16.70 52.21
C LEU A 5 4.99 16.73 51.03
N LEU A 6 5.75 15.64 50.90
CA LEU A 6 6.57 15.40 49.73
C LEU A 6 5.67 14.86 48.55
N LEU A 7 5.45 15.71 47.57
CA LEU A 7 4.79 15.30 46.30
C LEU A 7 5.82 14.56 45.43
N PHE A 8 5.74 13.25 45.35
CA PHE A 8 6.47 12.47 44.33
C PHE A 8 5.76 12.62 42.98
N GLY A 9 6.30 13.46 42.10
CA GLY A 9 5.92 13.52 40.71
C GLY A 9 6.41 12.28 39.97
N LEU A 10 5.53 11.35 39.61
CA LEU A 10 5.86 10.30 38.65
C LEU A 10 6.06 10.95 37.27
N LEU A 11 7.33 11.10 36.86
CA LEU A 11 7.68 11.31 35.46
C LEU A 11 7.39 10.01 34.70
N ALA A 12 6.24 9.93 34.02
CA ALA A 12 6.00 8.90 33.02
C ALA A 12 6.90 9.19 31.82
N THR A 13 8.08 8.57 31.79
CA THR A 13 8.89 8.49 30.58
C THR A 13 8.09 7.65 29.58
N ALA A 14 7.47 8.32 28.59
CA ALA A 14 6.93 7.68 27.42
C ALA A 14 8.10 6.92 26.76
N LEU A 15 8.09 5.59 26.89
CA LEU A 15 8.97 4.71 26.13
C LEU A 15 8.70 5.03 24.65
N LYS A 16 9.65 5.69 24.00
CA LYS A 16 9.65 5.85 22.54
C LYS A 16 9.67 4.43 21.97
N SER A 17 8.56 3.97 21.43
CA SER A 17 8.54 2.74 20.66
C SER A 17 9.65 2.84 19.61
N ALA A 18 10.55 1.86 19.60
CA ALA A 18 11.54 1.77 18.53
C ALA A 18 10.80 1.77 17.20
N ASP A 19 11.27 2.59 16.24
CA ASP A 19 10.67 2.63 14.91
C ASP A 19 10.69 1.21 14.32
N ALA A 20 9.58 0.75 13.78
CA ALA A 20 9.49 -0.57 13.16
C ALA A 20 10.45 -0.67 11.96
N VAL A 21 11.07 -1.83 11.79
CA VAL A 21 11.89 -2.11 10.60
C VAL A 21 10.99 -2.00 9.36
N PRO A 22 11.34 -1.17 8.37
CA PRO A 22 10.55 -1.04 7.16
C PRO A 22 10.47 -2.36 6.38
N LEU A 23 9.27 -2.75 6.00
CA LEU A 23 8.95 -3.95 5.22
C LEU A 23 8.31 -3.54 3.89
N PRO A 24 9.09 -3.12 2.89
CA PRO A 24 8.58 -2.54 1.65
C PRO A 24 7.74 -3.51 0.81
N ARG A 25 7.84 -4.82 1.06
CA ARG A 25 7.05 -5.86 0.40
C ARG A 25 5.72 -6.15 1.08
N ALA A 26 5.51 -5.68 2.31
CA ALA A 26 4.27 -5.89 3.05
C ALA A 26 3.19 -4.92 2.57
N HIS A 27 2.03 -5.46 2.20
CA HIS A 27 0.84 -4.72 1.79
C HIS A 27 -0.33 -5.09 2.71
N ALA A 28 -0.86 -4.13 3.46
CA ALA A 28 -2.05 -4.30 4.29
C ALA A 28 -3.28 -4.24 3.39
N HIS A 29 -3.84 -5.39 3.05
CA HIS A 29 -5.10 -5.54 2.34
C HIS A 29 -6.24 -5.25 3.31
N ASN A 30 -7.34 -4.65 2.87
CA ASN A 30 -8.46 -4.24 3.72
C ASN A 30 -8.02 -3.47 4.99
N ASP A 31 -6.98 -2.64 4.91
CA ASP A 31 -6.39 -1.97 6.08
C ASP A 31 -7.43 -1.20 6.93
N TYR A 32 -8.48 -0.69 6.30
CA TYR A 32 -9.59 0.03 6.96
C TYR A 32 -10.44 -0.85 7.90
N GLU A 33 -10.30 -2.17 7.88
CA GLU A 33 -10.96 -3.11 8.79
C GLU A 33 -10.21 -3.27 10.13
N HIS A 34 -8.95 -2.85 10.21
CA HIS A 34 -8.18 -2.88 11.45
C HIS A 34 -8.68 -1.85 12.47
N PRO A 35 -8.46 -2.08 13.78
CA PRO A 35 -8.88 -1.17 14.85
C PRO A 35 -8.34 0.26 14.70
N ARG A 36 -7.11 0.40 14.19
CA ARG A 36 -6.46 1.69 13.88
C ARG A 36 -5.99 1.67 12.43
N PRO A 37 -6.87 1.92 11.44
CA PRO A 37 -6.50 1.97 10.03
C PRO A 37 -5.22 2.77 9.80
N LEU A 38 -4.40 2.38 8.84
CA LEU A 38 -3.08 2.93 8.57
C LEU A 38 -2.06 2.67 9.70
N LEU A 39 -2.41 3.02 10.94
CA LEU A 39 -1.46 3.01 12.06
C LEU A 39 -1.04 1.60 12.44
N ASP A 40 -1.96 0.63 12.44
CA ASP A 40 -1.65 -0.76 12.79
C ASP A 40 -0.67 -1.38 11.79
N ALA A 41 -0.76 -1.04 10.50
CA ALA A 41 0.17 -1.46 9.46
C ALA A 41 1.51 -0.72 9.54
N LEU A 42 1.49 0.62 9.62
CA LEU A 42 2.73 1.40 9.66
C LEU A 42 3.55 1.16 10.94
N ASP A 43 2.91 0.90 12.07
CA ASP A 43 3.60 0.56 13.32
C ASP A 43 4.24 -0.83 13.27
N ARG A 44 3.93 -1.63 12.25
CA ARG A 44 4.59 -2.91 11.91
C ARG A 44 5.58 -2.81 10.76
N GLY A 45 5.80 -1.62 10.22
CA GLY A 45 6.77 -1.39 9.14
C GLY A 45 6.23 -1.63 7.73
N PHE A 46 4.93 -1.85 7.56
CA PHE A 46 4.34 -2.08 6.23
C PHE A 46 4.65 -0.94 5.26
N GLY A 47 5.06 -1.31 4.04
CA GLY A 47 5.38 -0.37 2.97
C GLY A 47 4.18 0.04 2.11
N SER A 48 3.03 -0.60 2.30
CA SER A 48 1.81 -0.33 1.52
C SER A 48 0.56 -0.63 2.32
N VAL A 49 -0.49 0.19 2.14
CA VAL A 49 -1.81 0.03 2.76
C VAL A 49 -2.90 0.26 1.71
N GLU A 50 -4.05 -0.41 1.87
CA GLU A 50 -5.20 -0.30 0.98
C GLU A 50 -6.37 0.42 1.65
N ALA A 51 -6.99 1.36 0.92
CA ALA A 51 -8.20 2.07 1.32
C ALA A 51 -9.25 1.96 0.22
N ASP A 52 -10.39 1.31 0.51
CA ASP A 52 -11.56 1.25 -0.35
C ASP A 52 -12.38 2.52 -0.21
N ILE A 53 -12.69 3.20 -1.32
CA ILE A 53 -13.40 4.48 -1.25
C ILE A 53 -14.67 4.52 -2.09
N TYR A 54 -15.65 5.24 -1.56
CA TYR A 54 -16.88 5.66 -2.23
C TYR A 54 -16.97 7.18 -2.29
N LEU A 55 -17.31 7.72 -3.44
CA LEU A 55 -17.73 9.13 -3.55
C LEU A 55 -19.21 9.23 -3.17
N ILE A 56 -19.51 9.90 -2.06
CA ILE A 56 -20.87 10.16 -1.58
C ILE A 56 -20.97 11.61 -1.12
N ASP A 57 -21.90 12.36 -1.68
CA ASP A 57 -22.15 13.77 -1.37
C ASP A 57 -20.85 14.63 -1.39
N GLY A 58 -20.02 14.40 -2.42
CA GLY A 58 -18.75 15.11 -2.62
C GLY A 58 -17.60 14.70 -1.67
N ARG A 59 -17.79 13.68 -0.83
CA ARG A 59 -16.81 13.19 0.15
C ARG A 59 -16.32 11.80 -0.22
N LEU A 60 -15.04 11.53 0.03
CA LEU A 60 -14.43 10.21 -0.17
C LEU A 60 -14.52 9.41 1.13
N LEU A 61 -15.50 8.52 1.21
CA LEU A 61 -15.81 7.74 2.40
C LEU A 61 -15.24 6.32 2.27
N VAL A 62 -14.63 5.82 3.36
CA VAL A 62 -13.90 4.56 3.39
C VAL A 62 -14.77 3.44 3.96
N ALA A 63 -15.00 2.40 3.16
CA ALA A 63 -15.68 1.16 3.55
C ALA A 63 -15.48 0.08 2.48
N HIS A 64 -15.57 -1.21 2.86
CA HIS A 64 -15.60 -2.32 1.91
C HIS A 64 -16.90 -2.33 1.10
N ASP A 65 -18.03 -2.31 1.77
CA ASP A 65 -19.35 -2.27 1.15
C ASP A 65 -20.01 -0.89 1.31
N ARG A 66 -20.79 -0.49 0.30
CA ARG A 66 -21.52 0.78 0.34
C ARG A 66 -22.46 0.93 1.55
N LYS A 67 -23.03 -0.18 2.04
CA LYS A 67 -23.93 -0.22 3.20
C LYS A 67 -23.22 0.12 4.53
N ASP A 68 -21.89 -0.08 4.60
CA ASP A 68 -21.08 0.10 5.80
C ASP A 68 -20.39 1.46 5.86
N VAL A 69 -20.69 2.32 4.88
CA VAL A 69 -20.16 3.70 4.83
C VAL A 69 -20.62 4.50 6.02
N LYS A 70 -19.69 5.22 6.67
CA LYS A 70 -19.95 6.12 7.79
C LYS A 70 -19.39 7.52 7.47
N PRO A 71 -20.15 8.59 7.78
CA PRO A 71 -19.73 9.95 7.42
C PRO A 71 -18.39 10.40 8.03
N GLU A 72 -18.02 9.89 9.20
CA GLU A 72 -16.77 10.23 9.88
C GLU A 72 -15.54 9.49 9.32
N ARG A 73 -15.73 8.42 8.54
CA ARG A 73 -14.67 7.61 7.97
C ARG A 73 -14.26 8.12 6.58
N THR A 74 -13.66 9.30 6.51
CA THR A 74 -13.17 9.86 5.25
C THR A 74 -11.75 9.40 4.96
N LEU A 75 -11.34 9.45 3.68
CA LEU A 75 -9.96 9.17 3.26
C LEU A 75 -8.97 10.11 3.96
N GLU A 76 -9.36 11.38 4.13
CA GLU A 76 -8.55 12.37 4.83
C GLU A 76 -8.34 11.98 6.29
N ALA A 77 -9.43 11.71 7.03
CA ALA A 77 -9.37 11.43 8.47
C ALA A 77 -8.65 10.13 8.80
N LEU A 78 -8.83 9.08 8.00
CA LEU A 78 -8.25 7.76 8.28
C LEU A 78 -6.83 7.60 7.74
N TYR A 79 -6.49 8.29 6.64
CA TYR A 79 -5.22 8.05 5.94
C TYR A 79 -4.39 9.32 5.73
N LEU A 80 -4.92 10.35 5.06
CA LEU A 80 -4.09 11.45 4.61
C LEU A 80 -3.62 12.36 5.75
N ASP A 81 -4.47 12.70 6.71
CA ASP A 81 -4.09 13.49 7.86
C ASP A 81 -3.12 12.74 8.78
N PRO A 82 -3.36 11.48 9.18
CA PRO A 82 -2.40 10.72 9.96
C PRO A 82 -1.05 10.51 9.24
N LEU A 83 -1.05 10.30 7.91
CA LEU A 83 0.18 10.22 7.11
C LEU A 83 0.95 11.54 7.16
N ARG A 84 0.28 12.67 6.94
CA ARG A 84 0.90 14.00 6.99
C ARG A 84 1.56 14.26 8.34
N GLU A 85 0.87 13.97 9.43
CA GLU A 85 1.41 14.13 10.78
C GLU A 85 2.61 13.18 11.04
N ARG A 86 2.53 11.95 10.54
CA ARG A 86 3.64 10.98 10.65
C ARG A 86 4.86 11.43 9.85
N VAL A 87 4.66 11.88 8.61
CA VAL A 87 5.72 12.40 7.74
C VAL A 87 6.42 13.61 8.37
N LYS A 88 5.66 14.58 8.91
CA LYS A 88 6.23 15.71 9.64
C LYS A 88 7.06 15.27 10.85
N ARG A 89 6.52 14.39 11.68
CA ARG A 89 7.20 13.89 12.89
C ARG A 89 8.48 13.12 12.58
N ASN A 90 8.54 12.44 11.44
CA ASN A 90 9.65 11.59 11.02
C ASN A 90 10.64 12.31 10.08
N GLY A 91 10.58 13.63 9.96
CA GLY A 91 11.54 14.40 9.18
C GLY A 91 11.37 14.24 7.66
N GLY A 92 10.12 14.14 7.18
CA GLY A 92 9.80 14.10 5.76
C GLY A 92 9.59 12.69 5.21
N ARG A 93 9.49 11.65 6.06
CA ARG A 93 9.27 10.26 5.64
C ARG A 93 8.18 9.57 6.48
N ALA A 94 7.46 8.63 5.91
CA ALA A 94 6.49 7.82 6.66
C ALA A 94 7.18 6.83 7.62
N HIS A 95 8.26 6.18 7.18
CA HIS A 95 9.25 5.47 8.00
C HIS A 95 10.56 6.23 7.96
N ARG A 96 11.23 6.46 9.09
CA ARG A 96 12.46 7.30 9.18
C ARG A 96 13.53 6.84 8.22
N ASP A 97 13.78 5.54 8.16
CA ASP A 97 14.86 4.93 7.36
C ASP A 97 14.30 4.08 6.22
N GLY A 98 13.02 4.29 5.84
CA GLY A 98 12.33 3.51 4.83
C GLY A 98 12.13 4.24 3.49
N PRO A 99 11.78 3.48 2.45
CA PRO A 99 11.32 4.04 1.18
C PRO A 99 9.97 4.74 1.34
N SER A 100 9.47 5.33 0.25
CA SER A 100 8.09 5.83 0.14
C SER A 100 7.08 4.74 0.52
N VAL A 101 6.07 5.12 1.32
CA VAL A 101 4.92 4.26 1.61
C VAL A 101 3.87 4.42 0.53
N THR A 102 3.26 3.32 0.10
CA THR A 102 2.19 3.38 -0.90
C THR A 102 0.82 3.36 -0.23
N LEU A 103 -0.03 4.32 -0.59
CA LEU A 103 -1.46 4.30 -0.34
C LEU A 103 -2.16 3.80 -1.60
N LEU A 104 -2.62 2.56 -1.60
CA LEU A 104 -3.47 2.00 -2.64
C LEU A 104 -4.91 2.43 -2.37
N VAL A 105 -5.48 3.19 -3.30
CA VAL A 105 -6.85 3.70 -3.20
C VAL A 105 -7.72 2.90 -4.17
N ASP A 106 -8.54 1.98 -3.64
CA ASP A 106 -9.44 1.16 -4.44
C ASP A 106 -10.79 1.86 -4.58
N VAL A 107 -11.08 2.33 -5.79
CA VAL A 107 -12.29 3.08 -6.12
C VAL A 107 -13.46 2.14 -6.32
N LYS A 108 -14.46 2.18 -5.44
CA LYS A 108 -15.68 1.35 -5.47
C LYS A 108 -16.87 2.03 -6.16
N SER A 109 -16.83 3.35 -6.32
CA SER A 109 -17.86 4.15 -7.02
C SER A 109 -17.48 4.45 -8.47
N GLU A 110 -18.24 5.30 -9.15
CA GLU A 110 -18.00 5.67 -10.55
C GLU A 110 -16.61 6.30 -10.74
N ALA A 111 -15.87 5.84 -11.76
CA ALA A 111 -14.45 6.15 -11.93
C ALA A 111 -14.14 7.65 -12.05
N ALA A 112 -14.69 8.31 -13.06
CA ALA A 112 -14.33 9.69 -13.40
C ALA A 112 -14.67 10.70 -12.30
N PRO A 113 -15.91 10.76 -11.75
CA PRO A 113 -16.22 11.71 -10.69
C PRO A 113 -15.46 11.40 -9.40
N THR A 114 -15.22 10.12 -9.07
CA THR A 114 -14.47 9.74 -7.87
C THR A 114 -13.01 10.15 -8.00
N TYR A 115 -12.40 9.93 -9.16
CA TYR A 115 -11.03 10.39 -9.40
C TYR A 115 -10.93 11.92 -9.39
N ALA A 116 -11.90 12.66 -9.93
CA ALA A 116 -11.90 14.11 -9.86
C ALA A 116 -11.91 14.63 -8.42
N ALA A 117 -12.76 14.04 -7.56
CA ALA A 117 -12.79 14.34 -6.14
C ALA A 117 -11.47 13.95 -5.44
N LEU A 118 -10.94 12.75 -5.72
CA LEU A 118 -9.66 12.30 -5.19
C LEU A 118 -8.52 13.24 -5.59
N HIS A 119 -8.44 13.62 -6.86
CA HIS A 119 -7.43 14.56 -7.34
C HIS A 119 -7.49 15.90 -6.61
N ALA A 120 -8.69 16.45 -6.39
CA ALA A 120 -8.88 17.69 -5.65
C ALA A 120 -8.43 17.56 -4.17
N VAL A 121 -8.77 16.46 -3.51
CA VAL A 121 -8.32 16.18 -2.14
C VAL A 121 -6.80 16.07 -2.08
N LEU A 122 -6.16 15.30 -2.99
CA LEU A 122 -4.71 15.08 -2.99
C LEU A 122 -3.90 16.38 -3.16
N GLN A 123 -4.45 17.41 -3.84
CA GLN A 123 -3.77 18.71 -3.96
C GLN A 123 -3.48 19.34 -2.59
N GLY A 124 -4.33 19.11 -1.59
CA GLY A 124 -4.13 19.58 -0.21
C GLY A 124 -3.00 18.86 0.55
N TYR A 125 -2.39 17.83 -0.06
CA TYR A 125 -1.34 16.99 0.54
C TYR A 125 -0.11 16.86 -0.37
N ALA A 126 -0.01 17.69 -1.40
CA ALA A 126 1.02 17.58 -2.45
C ALA A 126 2.45 17.59 -1.88
N GLU A 127 2.69 18.25 -0.75
CA GLU A 127 4.00 18.33 -0.11
C GLU A 127 4.56 16.97 0.33
N MET A 128 3.71 15.99 0.62
CA MET A 128 4.14 14.65 1.00
C MET A 128 3.96 13.61 -0.12
N LEU A 129 3.28 13.96 -1.22
CA LEU A 129 2.89 13.01 -2.25
C LEU A 129 3.87 12.99 -3.43
N THR A 130 4.18 11.79 -3.90
CA THR A 130 4.94 11.58 -5.14
C THR A 130 4.21 12.23 -6.31
N THR A 131 4.96 13.02 -7.08
CA THR A 131 4.45 13.71 -8.26
C THR A 131 4.88 12.96 -9.52
N PHE A 132 3.92 12.55 -10.34
CA PHE A 132 4.14 11.92 -11.63
C PHE A 132 3.96 12.93 -12.74
N ARG A 133 4.92 12.97 -13.67
CA ARG A 133 4.89 13.76 -14.91
C ARG A 133 4.92 12.81 -16.10
N THR A 134 4.76 13.34 -17.29
CA THR A 134 4.79 12.53 -18.53
C THR A 134 6.11 11.76 -18.71
N SER A 135 7.24 12.37 -18.36
CA SER A 135 8.59 11.81 -18.58
C SER A 135 9.43 11.67 -17.30
N SER A 136 8.90 12.02 -16.14
CA SER A 136 9.66 11.97 -14.88
C SER A 136 8.74 11.73 -13.68
N MET A 137 9.33 11.35 -12.55
CA MET A 137 8.67 11.22 -11.26
C MET A 137 9.54 11.89 -10.20
N GLU A 138 8.90 12.62 -9.31
CA GLU A 138 9.51 13.16 -8.10
C GLU A 138 8.95 12.36 -6.92
N GLU A 139 9.74 11.38 -6.44
CA GLU A 139 9.34 10.56 -5.30
C GLU A 139 9.36 11.37 -4.01
N ARG A 140 8.30 11.21 -3.20
CA ARG A 140 8.15 11.79 -1.88
C ARG A 140 7.80 10.72 -0.85
N ALA A 141 7.41 11.15 0.36
CA ALA A 141 7.13 10.24 1.48
C ALA A 141 6.01 9.22 1.20
N VAL A 142 5.04 9.60 0.37
CA VAL A 142 3.84 8.77 0.07
C VAL A 142 3.59 8.74 -1.43
N THR A 143 3.39 7.54 -1.96
CA THR A 143 2.97 7.30 -3.34
C THR A 143 1.52 6.82 -3.36
N VAL A 144 0.65 7.51 -4.10
CA VAL A 144 -0.75 7.11 -4.24
C VAL A 144 -0.92 6.29 -5.53
N ILE A 145 -1.54 5.12 -5.41
CA ILE A 145 -1.87 4.24 -6.54
C ILE A 145 -3.38 4.02 -6.56
N VAL A 146 -4.03 4.26 -7.69
CA VAL A 146 -5.48 4.11 -7.88
C VAL A 146 -5.79 2.74 -8.47
N SER A 147 -6.63 1.98 -7.78
CA SER A 147 -7.15 0.66 -8.17
C SER A 147 -8.67 0.67 -8.31
N GLY A 148 -9.31 -0.50 -8.46
CA GLY A 148 -10.76 -0.63 -8.60
C GLY A 148 -11.29 -0.02 -9.89
N ASN A 149 -12.28 0.84 -9.80
CA ASN A 149 -12.84 1.62 -10.92
C ASN A 149 -11.92 2.79 -11.27
N ARG A 150 -10.91 2.52 -12.09
CA ARG A 150 -9.84 3.48 -12.44
C ARG A 150 -10.28 4.41 -13.58
N ALA A 151 -10.11 5.72 -13.39
CA ALA A 151 -10.34 6.74 -14.42
C ALA A 151 -9.13 6.85 -15.38
N VAL A 152 -8.84 5.76 -16.10
CA VAL A 152 -7.60 5.62 -16.89
C VAL A 152 -7.42 6.74 -17.91
N LYS A 153 -8.48 7.12 -18.62
CA LYS A 153 -8.43 8.18 -19.65
C LYS A 153 -8.13 9.55 -19.05
N GLU A 154 -8.82 9.89 -17.97
CA GLU A 154 -8.67 11.15 -17.25
C GLU A 154 -7.26 11.25 -16.66
N MET A 155 -6.77 10.18 -16.03
CA MET A 155 -5.42 10.12 -15.48
C MET A 155 -4.35 10.21 -16.57
N ALA A 156 -4.51 9.52 -17.69
CA ALA A 156 -3.56 9.56 -18.80
C ALA A 156 -3.48 10.93 -19.49
N ALA A 157 -4.58 11.67 -19.49
CA ALA A 157 -4.64 13.01 -20.09
C ALA A 157 -3.98 14.10 -19.21
N GLN A 158 -3.69 13.84 -17.93
CA GLN A 158 -3.08 14.82 -17.04
C GLN A 158 -1.55 14.81 -17.18
N PRO A 159 -0.91 15.93 -17.50
CA PRO A 159 0.54 16.03 -17.62
C PRO A 159 1.26 15.96 -16.26
N VAL A 160 0.55 16.32 -15.17
CA VAL A 160 1.05 16.26 -13.79
C VAL A 160 -0.02 15.63 -12.90
N ARG A 161 0.35 14.59 -12.17
CA ARG A 161 -0.55 13.82 -11.28
C ARG A 161 0.10 13.58 -9.92
N LEU A 162 -0.73 13.47 -8.88
CA LEU A 162 -0.33 13.02 -7.54
C LEU A 162 -0.68 11.55 -7.29
N ALA A 163 -1.13 10.84 -8.33
CA ALA A 163 -1.43 9.42 -8.27
C ALA A 163 -1.05 8.73 -9.59
N ALA A 164 -0.78 7.42 -9.52
CA ALA A 164 -0.60 6.55 -10.67
C ALA A 164 -1.62 5.41 -10.64
N ILE A 165 -1.60 4.52 -11.62
CA ILE A 165 -2.62 3.49 -11.82
C ILE A 165 -2.09 2.13 -11.41
N ASP A 166 -2.89 1.35 -10.68
CA ASP A 166 -2.74 -0.10 -10.52
C ASP A 166 -3.24 -0.79 -11.80
N GLY A 167 -2.33 -1.26 -12.64
CA GLY A 167 -2.61 -1.95 -13.90
C GLY A 167 -3.25 -3.31 -13.73
N ARG A 168 -3.58 -3.91 -14.86
CA ARG A 168 -4.13 -5.27 -14.98
C ARG A 168 -3.33 -6.03 -16.05
N ARG A 169 -3.62 -7.29 -16.25
CA ARG A 169 -2.98 -8.14 -17.25
C ARG A 169 -2.85 -7.47 -18.63
N VAL A 170 -3.89 -6.81 -19.09
CA VAL A 170 -3.90 -6.11 -20.39
C VAL A 170 -2.83 -5.03 -20.48
N ASP A 171 -2.47 -4.40 -19.38
CA ASP A 171 -1.44 -3.34 -19.35
C ASP A 171 -0.02 -3.92 -19.56
N LEU A 172 0.21 -5.20 -19.25
CA LEU A 172 1.46 -5.88 -19.61
C LEU A 172 1.56 -6.13 -21.14
N GLU A 173 0.44 -6.25 -21.81
CA GLU A 173 0.38 -6.47 -23.27
C GLU A 173 0.51 -5.15 -24.01
N GLN A 174 -0.20 -4.12 -23.56
CA GLN A 174 -0.24 -2.77 -24.18
C GLN A 174 1.00 -1.93 -23.84
N ASN A 175 1.66 -2.25 -22.74
CA ASN A 175 2.87 -1.60 -22.24
C ASN A 175 2.78 -0.04 -22.17
N PRO A 176 1.77 0.54 -21.48
CA PRO A 176 1.73 1.98 -21.25
C PRO A 176 2.96 2.43 -20.43
N SER A 177 3.19 3.73 -20.32
CA SER A 177 4.31 4.26 -19.52
C SER A 177 4.28 3.72 -18.08
N PRO A 178 5.40 3.21 -17.52
CA PRO A 178 5.45 2.82 -16.10
C PRO A 178 5.27 4.00 -15.13
N LEU A 179 5.43 5.25 -15.61
CA LEU A 179 5.09 6.44 -14.82
C LEU A 179 3.56 6.65 -14.73
N LEU A 180 2.77 6.03 -15.60
CA LEU A 180 1.31 6.02 -15.51
C LEU A 180 0.82 4.76 -14.80
N VAL A 181 1.41 3.59 -15.10
CA VAL A 181 1.02 2.28 -14.59
C VAL A 181 2.25 1.59 -13.98
N PRO A 182 2.69 2.01 -12.77
CA PRO A 182 3.88 1.44 -12.12
C PRO A 182 3.65 0.06 -11.50
N TRP A 183 2.41 -0.34 -11.30
CA TRP A 183 2.01 -1.62 -10.72
C TRP A 183 1.15 -2.40 -11.68
N VAL A 184 1.12 -3.73 -11.52
CA VAL A 184 0.13 -4.63 -12.12
C VAL A 184 -0.37 -5.58 -11.04
N SER A 185 -1.65 -5.51 -10.77
CA SER A 185 -2.33 -6.41 -9.85
C SER A 185 -3.32 -7.32 -10.58
N GLU A 186 -3.42 -8.57 -10.12
CA GLU A 186 -4.40 -9.50 -10.68
C GLU A 186 -4.97 -10.44 -9.62
N ASN A 187 -6.20 -10.89 -9.85
CA ASN A 187 -6.81 -11.92 -9.03
C ASN A 187 -6.09 -13.25 -9.27
N TRP A 188 -5.53 -13.87 -8.22
CA TRP A 188 -4.88 -15.16 -8.32
C TRP A 188 -5.75 -16.20 -9.04
N ARG A 189 -7.03 -16.27 -8.68
CA ARG A 189 -7.98 -17.26 -9.22
C ARG A 189 -8.34 -17.03 -10.68
N SER A 190 -8.11 -15.84 -11.22
CA SER A 190 -8.32 -15.53 -12.64
C SER A 190 -7.16 -15.98 -13.52
N VAL A 191 -5.97 -16.18 -12.93
CA VAL A 191 -4.74 -16.52 -13.65
C VAL A 191 -4.37 -18.00 -13.47
N PHE A 192 -4.50 -18.51 -12.24
CA PHE A 192 -4.04 -19.83 -11.84
C PHE A 192 -5.19 -20.75 -11.42
N ALA A 193 -5.15 -22.00 -11.85
CA ALA A 193 -6.07 -23.03 -11.43
C ALA A 193 -5.69 -23.64 -10.07
N TRP A 194 -4.40 -23.62 -9.72
CA TRP A 194 -3.90 -24.13 -8.45
C TRP A 194 -4.47 -23.38 -7.25
N ARG A 195 -4.94 -24.13 -6.26
CA ARG A 195 -5.68 -23.61 -5.08
C ARG A 195 -4.90 -23.74 -3.78
N TRP A 196 -3.56 -23.70 -3.86
CA TRP A 196 -2.67 -23.72 -2.70
C TRP A 196 -2.66 -25.06 -1.94
N GLU A 197 -3.06 -26.15 -2.58
CA GLU A 197 -2.99 -27.51 -2.04
C GLU A 197 -1.89 -28.29 -2.74
N GLY A 198 -1.01 -28.93 -1.96
CA GLY A 198 0.16 -29.63 -2.49
C GLY A 198 1.14 -28.72 -3.21
N ALA A 199 2.00 -29.32 -4.04
CA ALA A 199 2.98 -28.57 -4.82
C ALA A 199 2.31 -27.82 -5.99
N MET A 200 2.71 -26.57 -6.21
CA MET A 200 2.27 -25.80 -7.38
C MET A 200 2.72 -26.51 -8.68
N PRO A 201 1.83 -26.75 -9.66
CA PRO A 201 2.19 -27.36 -10.93
C PRO A 201 3.33 -26.61 -11.63
N ALA A 202 4.26 -27.33 -12.23
CA ALA A 202 5.46 -26.74 -12.85
C ALA A 202 5.12 -25.72 -13.95
N GLY A 203 4.08 -25.97 -14.74
CA GLY A 203 3.59 -25.04 -15.77
C GLY A 203 3.06 -23.73 -15.19
N GLU A 204 2.27 -23.79 -14.11
CA GLU A 204 1.74 -22.59 -13.45
C GLU A 204 2.87 -21.80 -12.75
N ARG A 205 3.85 -22.49 -12.17
CA ARG A 205 5.05 -21.85 -11.60
C ARG A 205 5.88 -21.12 -12.66
N ALA A 206 6.02 -21.73 -13.85
CA ALA A 206 6.68 -21.06 -14.97
C ALA A 206 5.89 -19.83 -15.44
N THR A 207 4.57 -19.93 -15.54
CA THR A 207 3.68 -18.81 -15.88
C THR A 207 3.81 -17.67 -14.88
N LEU A 208 3.84 -17.95 -13.57
CA LEU A 208 4.02 -16.94 -12.52
C LEU A 208 5.35 -16.19 -12.68
N ARG A 209 6.45 -16.93 -12.91
CA ARG A 209 7.77 -16.32 -13.12
C ARG A 209 7.79 -15.44 -14.38
N GLN A 210 7.28 -15.94 -15.49
CA GLN A 210 7.21 -15.18 -16.75
C GLN A 210 6.39 -13.90 -16.61
N TRP A 211 5.30 -13.94 -15.84
CA TRP A 211 4.51 -12.75 -15.54
C TRP A 211 5.35 -11.71 -14.79
N VAL A 212 6.00 -12.12 -13.70
CA VAL A 212 6.85 -11.24 -12.88
C VAL A 212 8.01 -10.68 -13.70
N GLU A 213 8.75 -11.53 -14.42
CA GLU A 213 9.86 -11.12 -15.29
C GLU A 213 9.43 -10.09 -16.34
N ARG A 214 8.26 -10.30 -16.97
CA ARG A 214 7.71 -9.36 -17.94
C ARG A 214 7.37 -8.01 -17.31
N ALA A 215 6.72 -8.02 -16.14
CA ALA A 215 6.39 -6.79 -15.43
C ALA A 215 7.66 -6.01 -15.02
N HIS A 216 8.66 -6.71 -14.49
CA HIS A 216 9.94 -6.12 -14.10
C HIS A 216 10.71 -5.56 -15.30
N ALA A 217 10.73 -6.26 -16.43
CA ALA A 217 11.33 -5.77 -17.67
C ALA A 217 10.68 -4.48 -18.19
N GLN A 218 9.43 -4.23 -17.81
CA GLN A 218 8.68 -2.99 -18.12
C GLN A 218 8.75 -1.95 -17.00
N GLY A 219 9.54 -2.17 -15.93
CA GLY A 219 9.67 -1.27 -14.80
C GLY A 219 8.46 -1.23 -13.86
N ARG A 220 7.70 -2.33 -13.77
CA ARG A 220 6.47 -2.42 -12.97
C ARG A 220 6.65 -3.38 -11.80
N LYS A 221 5.95 -3.09 -10.70
CA LYS A 221 5.76 -4.01 -9.57
C LYS A 221 4.56 -4.93 -9.81
N VAL A 222 4.59 -6.12 -9.18
CA VAL A 222 3.53 -7.14 -9.28
C VAL A 222 2.91 -7.38 -7.92
N ARG A 223 1.58 -7.44 -7.88
CA ARG A 223 0.78 -7.87 -6.75
C ARG A 223 -0.27 -8.90 -7.22
N PHE A 224 -0.50 -9.92 -6.41
CA PHE A 224 -1.68 -10.78 -6.55
C PHE A 224 -2.58 -10.60 -5.32
N TRP A 225 -3.87 -10.49 -5.55
CA TRP A 225 -4.87 -10.54 -4.50
C TRP A 225 -5.65 -11.85 -4.56
N ASN A 226 -6.46 -12.14 -3.54
CA ASN A 226 -7.15 -13.42 -3.35
C ASN A 226 -6.16 -14.60 -3.19
N THR A 227 -5.10 -14.34 -2.45
CA THR A 227 -4.09 -15.31 -1.99
C THR A 227 -4.29 -15.58 -0.51
N PRO A 228 -4.03 -16.81 0.00
CA PRO A 228 -4.24 -17.09 1.41
C PRO A 228 -3.15 -16.47 2.31
N ASP A 229 -3.55 -16.03 3.50
CA ASP A 229 -2.67 -15.49 4.52
C ASP A 229 -1.98 -16.61 5.30
N ARG A 230 -0.89 -17.11 4.71
CA ARG A 230 -0.06 -18.14 5.34
C ARG A 230 1.36 -18.20 4.78
N PRO A 231 2.34 -18.64 5.58
CA PRO A 231 3.76 -18.62 5.22
C PRO A 231 4.11 -19.33 3.92
N GLU A 232 3.44 -20.43 3.58
CA GLU A 232 3.68 -21.18 2.35
C GLU A 232 3.33 -20.36 1.10
N ALA A 233 2.19 -19.64 1.15
CA ALA A 233 1.76 -18.78 0.05
C ALA A 233 2.71 -17.58 -0.11
N TRP A 234 3.02 -16.90 0.98
CA TRP A 234 3.95 -15.76 0.98
C TRP A 234 5.33 -16.14 0.43
N ARG A 235 5.83 -17.33 0.83
CA ARG A 235 7.11 -17.86 0.32
C ARG A 235 7.08 -18.08 -1.20
N ILE A 236 6.06 -18.73 -1.72
CA ILE A 236 5.93 -19.01 -3.16
C ILE A 236 5.89 -17.71 -3.98
N LEU A 237 5.14 -16.71 -3.51
CA LEU A 237 5.07 -15.40 -4.14
C LEU A 237 6.44 -14.69 -4.11
N LEU A 238 7.13 -14.68 -2.97
CA LEU A 238 8.45 -14.07 -2.83
C LEU A 238 9.53 -14.77 -3.65
N GLU A 239 9.54 -16.11 -3.69
CA GLU A 239 10.45 -16.90 -4.53
C GLU A 239 10.25 -16.68 -6.03
N ALA A 240 9.01 -16.36 -6.43
CA ALA A 240 8.69 -15.98 -7.80
C ALA A 240 9.05 -14.53 -8.13
N GLY A 241 9.42 -13.72 -7.12
CA GLY A 241 9.78 -12.32 -7.30
C GLY A 241 8.60 -11.34 -7.22
N VAL A 242 7.42 -11.76 -6.74
CA VAL A 242 6.28 -10.86 -6.52
C VAL A 242 6.69 -9.76 -5.53
N ASP A 243 6.37 -8.51 -5.85
CA ASP A 243 6.87 -7.34 -5.11
C ASP A 243 6.07 -7.03 -3.86
N LEU A 244 4.77 -7.27 -3.90
CA LEU A 244 3.85 -6.90 -2.83
C LEU A 244 3.05 -8.13 -2.38
N ILE A 245 3.20 -8.45 -1.11
CA ILE A 245 2.50 -9.55 -0.45
C ILE A 245 1.34 -8.95 0.34
N GLY A 246 0.12 -9.16 -0.16
CA GLY A 246 -1.11 -8.73 0.49
C GLY A 246 -1.48 -9.66 1.64
N THR A 247 -2.01 -9.09 2.74
CA THR A 247 -2.49 -9.83 3.90
C THR A 247 -3.50 -9.03 4.71
N ASP A 248 -4.43 -9.74 5.35
CA ASP A 248 -5.26 -9.23 6.45
C ASP A 248 -4.63 -9.59 7.82
N ASP A 249 -3.64 -10.51 7.86
CA ASP A 249 -2.85 -10.87 9.06
C ASP A 249 -1.55 -10.06 9.12
N LEU A 250 -1.62 -8.82 9.62
CA LEU A 250 -0.46 -7.94 9.70
C LEU A 250 0.66 -8.51 10.58
N ALA A 251 0.32 -9.16 11.68
CA ALA A 251 1.30 -9.70 12.62
C ALA A 251 2.04 -10.90 12.02
N GLY A 252 1.30 -11.83 11.43
CA GLY A 252 1.88 -13.02 10.80
C GLY A 252 2.79 -12.68 9.63
N LEU A 253 2.39 -11.75 8.74
CA LEU A 253 3.25 -11.34 7.63
C LEU A 253 4.48 -10.57 8.13
N GLN A 254 4.36 -9.70 9.14
CA GLN A 254 5.50 -9.01 9.75
C GLN A 254 6.55 -10.01 10.25
N GLU A 255 6.14 -10.98 11.07
CA GLU A 255 7.04 -12.00 11.62
C GLU A 255 7.72 -12.80 10.49
N PHE A 256 6.93 -13.25 9.51
CA PHE A 256 7.43 -14.00 8.37
C PHE A 256 8.48 -13.21 7.57
N LEU A 257 8.20 -11.96 7.22
CA LEU A 257 9.13 -11.13 6.44
C LEU A 257 10.40 -10.79 7.22
N LEU A 258 10.33 -10.54 8.52
CA LEU A 258 11.51 -10.31 9.35
C LEU A 258 12.43 -11.55 9.40
N ILE A 259 11.89 -12.77 9.39
CA ILE A 259 12.67 -14.01 9.29
C ILE A 259 13.21 -14.17 7.87
N TRP A 260 12.39 -13.94 6.86
CA TRP A 260 12.76 -14.05 5.45
C TRP A 260 13.95 -13.15 5.07
N GLU A 261 13.92 -11.88 5.49
CA GLU A 261 14.98 -10.91 5.17
C GLU A 261 16.30 -11.23 5.92
N ARG A 262 16.25 -11.79 7.14
CA ARG A 262 17.45 -12.23 7.86
C ARG A 262 18.18 -13.41 7.18
N GLY A 263 17.44 -14.28 6.50
CA GLY A 263 17.99 -15.43 5.79
C GLY A 263 18.60 -15.10 4.42
N ARG A 264 18.49 -13.86 3.93
CA ARG A 264 19.04 -13.42 2.65
C ARG A 264 20.49 -12.93 2.81
N PRO A 265 21.41 -13.32 1.90
CA PRO A 265 22.70 -12.66 1.84
C PRO A 265 22.48 -11.17 1.59
N ARG A 266 23.18 -10.31 2.36
CA ARG A 266 23.17 -8.87 2.08
C ARG A 266 23.76 -8.65 0.69
N PRO A 267 23.18 -7.77 -0.14
CA PRO A 267 23.84 -7.37 -1.38
C PRO A 267 25.23 -6.80 -1.02
N PRO A 268 26.25 -7.01 -1.87
CA PRO A 268 27.54 -6.37 -1.68
C PRO A 268 27.36 -4.85 -1.64
N GLU A 269 28.05 -4.18 -0.71
CA GLU A 269 28.05 -2.72 -0.54
C GLU A 269 28.63 -2.02 -1.78
#